data_28185d41066c4d37369eb3ff79f5ed05
#
_entry.id   28185d41066c4d37369eb3ff79f5ed05
#
_cell.length_a   1.000
_cell.length_b   1.000
_cell.length_c   1.000
_cell.angle_alpha   90.00
_cell.angle_beta   90.00
_cell.angle_gamma   90.00
#
_symmetry.space_group_name_H-M   'P 1'
#
loop_
_entity.id
_entity.type
_entity.pdbx_description
1 polymer ?
#
loop_
_entity_poly.entity_id
_entity_poly.type
_entity_poly.pdbx_seq_one_letter_code
_entity_poly.pdbx_strand_id
1 'polypeptide(L)'
;MLFVAQLEVTGGTPAERIARRAEWQYPEGVNVIAEYWLQTDGYSVISIMEADSNEPIFAISAQWGDVFNIKVSPAITGEQGLQLAQQMMQG
;
A
#
# COMPACT_ATOMS: atom_id res chain seq x y z
N MET A 1 9.32 0.87 8.91
CA MET A 1 8.81 2.07 8.24
C MET A 1 7.42 1.78 7.70
N LEU A 2 6.51 2.73 7.87
CA LEU A 2 5.14 2.58 7.44
C LEU A 2 4.97 3.06 6.00
N PHE A 3 4.26 2.29 5.18
CA PHE A 3 3.95 2.63 3.80
C PHE A 3 2.45 2.48 3.54
N VAL A 4 1.92 3.36 2.72
CA VAL A 4 0.54 3.26 2.21
C VAL A 4 0.60 3.12 0.70
N ALA A 5 0.03 2.03 0.19
CA ALA A 5 -0.10 1.80 -1.24
C ALA A 5 -1.54 2.06 -1.67
N GLN A 6 -1.70 2.83 -2.74
CA GLN A 6 -2.98 3.11 -3.37
C GLN A 6 -2.94 2.55 -4.78
N LEU A 7 -3.87 1.66 -5.10
CA LEU A 7 -3.90 0.94 -6.36
C LEU A 7 -5.14 1.32 -7.17
N GLU A 8 -4.90 1.85 -8.36
CA GLU A 8 -5.94 2.19 -9.32
C GLU A 8 -5.96 1.15 -10.43
N VAL A 9 -7.12 0.59 -10.76
CA VAL A 9 -7.26 -0.44 -11.78
C VAL A 9 -6.95 0.13 -13.17
N THR A 10 -6.07 -0.54 -13.91
CA THR A 10 -5.72 -0.16 -15.28
C THR A 10 -5.93 -1.30 -16.28
N GLY A 11 -6.18 -2.53 -15.81
CA GLY A 11 -6.34 -3.66 -16.71
C GLY A 11 -6.91 -4.90 -16.03
N GLY A 12 -7.19 -5.90 -16.85
CA GLY A 12 -7.77 -7.16 -16.41
C GLY A 12 -9.25 -7.03 -16.06
N THR A 13 -9.86 -8.15 -15.72
CA THR A 13 -11.24 -8.20 -15.20
C THR A 13 -11.21 -8.32 -13.68
N PRO A 14 -12.30 -7.97 -12.98
CA PRO A 14 -12.39 -8.20 -11.55
C PRO A 14 -12.14 -9.67 -11.18
N ALA A 15 -12.71 -10.60 -11.93
CA ALA A 15 -12.54 -12.03 -11.66
C ALA A 15 -11.07 -12.46 -11.77
N GLU A 16 -10.36 -11.97 -12.80
CA GLU A 16 -8.94 -12.29 -12.99
C GLU A 16 -8.08 -11.72 -11.84
N ARG A 17 -8.33 -10.48 -11.46
CA ARG A 17 -7.58 -9.83 -10.38
C ARG A 17 -7.82 -10.52 -9.04
N ILE A 18 -9.06 -10.87 -8.73
CA ILE A 18 -9.42 -11.56 -7.49
C ILE A 18 -8.78 -12.94 -7.44
N ALA A 19 -8.86 -13.71 -8.52
CA ALA A 19 -8.25 -15.03 -8.59
C ALA A 19 -6.74 -14.96 -8.36
N ARG A 20 -6.08 -13.99 -8.99
CA ARG A 20 -4.65 -13.78 -8.87
C ARG A 20 -4.28 -13.37 -7.44
N ARG A 21 -5.09 -12.48 -6.82
CA ARG A 21 -4.84 -12.05 -5.43
C ARG A 21 -4.96 -13.23 -4.46
N ALA A 22 -5.88 -14.15 -4.70
CA ALA A 22 -6.08 -15.33 -3.84
C ALA A 22 -4.84 -16.24 -3.81
N GLU A 23 -4.08 -16.29 -4.89
CA GLU A 23 -2.85 -17.10 -5.02
C GLU A 23 -1.59 -16.34 -4.63
N TRP A 24 -1.67 -15.02 -4.52
CA TRP A 24 -0.50 -14.15 -4.29
C TRP A 24 -0.27 -13.93 -2.80
N GLN A 25 1.00 -13.86 -2.43
CA GLN A 25 1.41 -13.54 -1.06
C GLN A 25 2.30 -12.30 -1.10
N TYR A 26 2.17 -11.48 -0.08
CA TYR A 26 3.06 -10.34 0.09
C TYR A 26 4.52 -10.81 0.15
N PRO A 27 5.45 -10.05 -0.44
CA PRO A 27 6.87 -10.41 -0.38
C PRO A 27 7.37 -10.56 1.05
N GLU A 28 8.38 -11.39 1.22
CA GLU A 28 9.08 -11.48 2.50
C GLU A 28 9.64 -10.11 2.88
N GLY A 29 9.55 -9.76 4.13
CA GLY A 29 9.99 -8.44 4.62
C GLY A 29 8.88 -7.40 4.69
N VAL A 30 7.67 -7.73 4.23
CA VAL A 30 6.50 -6.86 4.35
C VAL A 30 5.55 -7.40 5.40
N ASN A 31 5.22 -6.57 6.39
CA ASN A 31 4.18 -6.87 7.37
C ASN A 31 2.94 -6.06 7.02
N VAL A 32 1.88 -6.74 6.60
CA VAL A 32 0.62 -6.07 6.23
C VAL A 32 -0.17 -5.74 7.47
N ILE A 33 -0.48 -4.46 7.65
CA ILE A 33 -1.32 -4.00 8.77
C ILE A 33 -2.79 -4.08 8.37
N ALA A 34 -3.13 -3.64 7.15
CA ALA A 34 -4.50 -3.65 6.66
C ALA A 34 -4.52 -3.63 5.13
N GLU A 35 -5.52 -4.24 4.55
CA GLU A 35 -5.79 -4.18 3.13
C GLU A 35 -7.28 -3.97 2.95
N TYR A 36 -7.66 -2.92 2.21
CA TYR A 36 -9.06 -2.59 1.95
C TYR A 36 -9.31 -2.57 0.46
N TRP A 37 -10.42 -3.16 0.07
CA TRP A 37 -10.91 -3.13 -1.31
C TRP A 37 -12.07 -2.15 -1.37
N LEU A 38 -11.83 -1.02 -2.01
CA LEU A 38 -12.83 0.05 -2.10
C LEU A 38 -13.85 -0.28 -3.17
N GLN A 39 -15.12 -0.04 -2.87
CA GLN A 39 -16.24 -0.34 -3.76
C GLN A 39 -16.59 0.90 -4.59
N THR A 40 -15.61 1.46 -5.27
CA THR A 40 -15.76 2.70 -6.04
C THR A 40 -14.77 2.71 -7.19
N ASP A 41 -14.97 3.62 -8.13
CA ASP A 41 -14.03 3.87 -9.22
C ASP A 41 -12.77 4.57 -8.71
N GLY A 42 -11.71 4.55 -9.51
CA GLY A 42 -10.43 5.16 -9.15
C GLY A 42 -9.56 4.22 -8.34
N TYR A 43 -9.08 4.66 -7.19
CA TYR A 43 -8.26 3.81 -6.33
C TYR A 43 -9.14 2.72 -5.72
N SER A 44 -8.85 1.47 -6.07
CA SER A 44 -9.67 0.32 -5.71
C SER A 44 -9.13 -0.46 -4.53
N VAL A 45 -7.84 -0.31 -4.22
CA VAL A 45 -7.20 -1.01 -3.11
C VAL A 45 -6.34 -0.04 -2.33
N ILE A 46 -6.45 -0.12 -1.02
CA ILE A 46 -5.56 0.59 -0.09
C ILE A 46 -4.87 -0.47 0.76
N SER A 47 -3.54 -0.48 0.75
CA SER A 47 -2.77 -1.41 1.57
C SER A 47 -1.85 -0.63 2.50
N ILE A 48 -1.90 -0.95 3.79
CA ILE A 48 -1.08 -0.34 4.82
C ILE A 48 -0.09 -1.38 5.31
N MET A 49 1.20 -1.07 5.18
CA MET A 49 2.27 -2.05 5.36
C MET A 49 3.43 -1.47 6.15
N GLU A 50 4.17 -2.35 6.81
CA GLU A 50 5.46 -2.02 7.39
C GLU A 50 6.55 -2.82 6.71
N ALA A 51 7.69 -2.18 6.47
CA ALA A 51 8.88 -2.82 5.94
C ALA A 51 10.12 -2.02 6.37
N ASP A 52 11.26 -2.71 6.46
CA ASP A 52 12.52 -2.07 6.85
C ASP A 52 13.20 -1.36 5.67
N SER A 53 12.81 -1.72 4.45
CA SER A 53 13.40 -1.13 3.25
C SER A 53 12.36 -1.03 2.13
N ASN A 54 12.74 -0.33 1.05
CA ASN A 54 11.90 -0.15 -0.13
C ASN A 54 11.89 -1.37 -1.06
N GLU A 55 12.86 -2.28 -0.95
CA GLU A 55 12.99 -3.40 -1.89
C GLU A 55 11.73 -4.27 -1.98
N PRO A 56 11.19 -4.80 -0.86
CA PRO A 56 9.98 -5.62 -0.96
C PRO A 56 8.76 -4.82 -1.39
N ILE A 57 8.72 -3.52 -1.11
CA ILE A 57 7.65 -2.63 -1.56
C ILE A 57 7.71 -2.47 -3.08
N PHE A 58 8.90 -2.26 -3.63
CA PHE A 58 9.10 -2.20 -5.09
C PHE A 58 8.68 -3.51 -5.76
N ALA A 59 8.93 -4.65 -5.13
CA ALA A 59 8.53 -5.95 -5.67
C ALA A 59 7.01 -6.05 -5.86
N ILE A 60 6.23 -5.48 -4.95
CA ILE A 60 4.76 -5.42 -5.07
C ILE A 60 4.38 -4.65 -6.34
N SER A 61 4.98 -3.50 -6.56
CA SER A 61 4.71 -2.67 -7.74
C SER A 61 5.08 -3.41 -9.04
N ALA A 62 6.22 -4.12 -9.03
CA ALA A 62 6.65 -4.88 -10.19
C ALA A 62 5.70 -6.05 -10.51
N GLN A 63 5.15 -6.69 -9.48
CA GLN A 63 4.27 -7.85 -9.62
C GLN A 63 2.85 -7.49 -10.04
N TRP A 64 2.39 -6.29 -9.73
CA TRP A 64 1.00 -5.87 -9.96
C TRP A 64 0.85 -4.70 -10.94
N GLY A 65 1.97 -4.16 -11.44
CA GLY A 65 1.95 -2.99 -12.31
C GLY A 65 1.29 -3.19 -13.66
N ASP A 66 1.03 -4.44 -14.07
CA ASP A 66 0.33 -4.76 -15.31
C ASP A 66 -1.17 -4.50 -15.24
N VAL A 67 -1.78 -4.56 -14.06
CA VAL A 67 -3.22 -4.37 -13.89
C VAL A 67 -3.59 -3.20 -12.98
N PHE A 68 -2.60 -2.60 -12.31
CA PHE A 68 -2.81 -1.45 -11.44
C PHE A 68 -1.78 -0.36 -11.71
N ASN A 69 -2.22 0.88 -11.59
CA ASN A 69 -1.33 2.01 -11.36
C ASN A 69 -1.16 2.13 -9.83
N ILE A 70 0.07 1.99 -9.35
CA ILE A 70 0.35 1.86 -7.92
C ILE A 70 1.11 3.09 -7.45
N LYS A 71 0.56 3.75 -6.43
CA LYS A 71 1.20 4.87 -5.75
C LYS A 71 1.53 4.42 -4.33
N VAL A 72 2.82 4.40 -3.98
CA VAL A 72 3.27 4.05 -2.64
C VAL A 72 3.88 5.27 -1.98
N SER A 73 3.47 5.53 -0.75
CA SER A 73 3.95 6.67 0.02
C SER A 73 4.44 6.20 1.38
N PRO A 74 5.62 6.65 1.83
CA PRO A 74 5.96 6.51 3.24
C PRO A 74 4.98 7.33 4.08
N ALA A 75 4.69 6.85 5.27
CA ALA A 75 3.67 7.48 6.11
C ALA A 75 4.08 7.43 7.58
N ILE A 76 3.44 8.28 8.36
CA ILE A 76 3.46 8.19 9.82
C ILE A 76 2.02 8.14 10.29
N THR A 77 1.80 7.64 11.48
CA THR A 77 0.46 7.64 12.07
C THR A 77 0.06 9.07 12.46
N GLY A 78 -1.26 9.29 12.61
CA GLY A 78 -1.74 10.58 13.11
C GLY A 78 -1.18 10.91 14.49
N GLU A 79 -1.04 9.91 15.36
CA GLU A 79 -0.43 10.08 16.69
C GLU A 79 1.02 10.54 16.59
N GLN A 80 1.81 9.90 15.75
CA GLN A 80 3.20 10.31 15.51
C GLN A 80 3.28 11.73 14.95
N GLY A 81 2.37 12.06 14.03
CA GLY A 81 2.28 13.39 13.43
C GLY A 81 2.00 14.47 14.47
N LEU A 82 1.06 14.19 15.39
CA LEU A 82 0.74 15.12 16.48
C LEU A 82 1.92 15.34 17.41
N GLN A 83 2.65 14.27 17.74
CA GLN A 83 3.86 14.37 18.57
C GLN A 83 4.94 15.22 17.91
N LEU A 84 5.17 15.01 16.62
CA LEU A 84 6.14 15.80 15.85
C LEU A 84 5.73 17.27 15.78
N ALA A 85 4.45 17.54 15.53
CA ALA A 85 3.93 18.90 15.48
C ALA A 85 4.12 19.63 16.81
N GLN A 86 3.88 18.95 17.93
CA GLN A 86 4.09 19.52 19.27
C GLN A 86 5.56 19.84 19.50
N GLN A 87 6.48 18.96 19.12
CA GLN A 87 7.91 19.20 19.23
C GLN A 87 8.35 20.41 18.41
N MET A 88 7.84 20.52 17.18
CA MET A 88 8.15 21.64 16.29
C MET A 88 7.63 22.96 16.84
N MET A 89 6.47 22.95 17.48
CA MET A 89 5.88 24.15 18.07
C MET A 89 6.57 24.60 19.35
N GLN A 90 7.21 23.70 20.07
CA GLN A 90 7.95 24.01 21.31
C GLN A 90 9.38 24.48 21.02
N GLY A 91 9.91 24.12 19.89
CA GLY A 91 11.26 24.47 19.48
C GLY A 91 11.36 25.87 18.94
#